data_f3c68a73932b6332d7161092214a0ebc
#
_entry.id   f3c68a73932b6332d7161092214a0ebc
#
_cell.length_a   1.000
_cell.length_b   1.000
_cell.length_c   1.000
_cell.angle_alpha   90.00
_cell.angle_beta   90.00
_cell.angle_gamma   90.00
#
_symmetry.space_group_name_H-M   'P 1'
#
loop_
_entity.id
_entity.type
_entity.pdbx_description
1 polymer ?
#
loop_
_entity_poly.entity_id
_entity_poly.type
_entity_poly.pdbx_seq_one_letter_code
_entity_poly.pdbx_strand_id
1 'polypeptide(L)'
;MLIANNYEILDSIINDGEYYYILDDVMLTSDNYNTYFALTLRDNSNMALFGTRNSGGWVEEASGQLGLFYFNGNLRHTWGNAYIDEEYEPNVLINKKLNVNSGNTEGPFVCNRPFIIFSNWSDGAIDNRIAKVEFYFIFIYDSAGTLIHEFRPCQFSNEPYPRIIDVVTKKTYKPSNL
;
A
#
# COMPACT_ATOMS: atom_id res chain seq x y z
N MET A 1 12.58 16.74 -28.38
CA MET A 1 12.73 15.29 -28.49
C MET A 1 11.87 14.71 -27.38
N LEU A 2 10.65 14.28 -27.70
CA LEU A 2 9.76 13.59 -26.76
C LEU A 2 10.38 12.22 -26.52
N ILE A 3 10.90 11.99 -25.31
CA ILE A 3 11.24 10.64 -24.87
C ILE A 3 9.90 9.92 -24.70
N ALA A 4 9.57 9.07 -25.66
CA ALA A 4 8.46 8.14 -25.50
C ALA A 4 8.76 7.33 -24.22
N ASN A 5 7.83 7.34 -23.29
CA ASN A 5 7.96 6.53 -22.09
C ASN A 5 7.98 5.06 -22.51
N ASN A 6 9.17 4.44 -22.46
CA ASN A 6 9.39 3.04 -22.88
C ASN A 6 8.87 2.07 -21.80
N TYR A 7 7.66 2.26 -21.32
CA TYR A 7 7.00 1.34 -20.39
C TYR A 7 5.59 1.01 -20.85
N GLU A 8 5.14 -0.16 -20.45
CA GLU A 8 3.78 -0.68 -20.59
C GLU A 8 3.12 -0.76 -19.21
N ILE A 9 1.87 -0.34 -19.09
CA ILE A 9 1.06 -0.57 -17.89
C ILE A 9 0.58 -2.02 -17.97
N LEU A 10 0.84 -2.77 -16.91
CA LEU A 10 0.43 -4.17 -16.79
C LEU A 10 -0.95 -4.27 -16.13
N ASP A 11 -1.71 -5.32 -16.47
CA ASP A 11 -2.96 -5.63 -15.79
C ASP A 11 -2.74 -6.02 -14.33
N SER A 12 -1.68 -6.79 -14.07
CA SER A 12 -1.25 -7.18 -12.72
C SER A 12 0.24 -7.52 -12.66
N ILE A 13 0.77 -7.59 -11.44
CA ILE A 13 2.08 -8.21 -11.15
C ILE A 13 1.96 -9.19 -10.00
N ILE A 14 2.78 -10.24 -10.03
CA ILE A 14 2.91 -11.19 -8.95
C ILE A 14 4.14 -10.85 -8.14
N ASN A 15 3.98 -10.75 -6.82
CA ASN A 15 5.06 -10.70 -5.85
C ASN A 15 4.98 -11.92 -4.93
N ASP A 16 6.00 -12.76 -4.96
CA ASP A 16 6.10 -13.95 -4.12
C ASP A 16 6.82 -13.69 -2.77
N GLY A 17 6.79 -12.45 -2.31
CA GLY A 17 7.42 -12.03 -1.05
C GLY A 17 8.90 -11.64 -1.22
N GLU A 18 9.31 -11.33 -2.43
CA GLU A 18 10.71 -11.05 -2.75
C GLU A 18 11.09 -9.57 -2.60
N TYR A 19 10.17 -8.67 -2.96
CA TYR A 19 10.47 -7.23 -3.01
C TYR A 19 9.30 -6.37 -2.55
N TYR A 20 9.61 -5.11 -2.30
CA TYR A 20 8.65 -4.05 -1.95
C TYR A 20 9.04 -2.73 -2.61
N TYR A 21 8.13 -1.77 -2.61
CA TYR A 21 8.35 -0.44 -3.16
C TYR A 21 8.21 0.62 -2.07
N ILE A 22 9.23 1.45 -1.89
CA ILE A 22 9.14 2.68 -1.10
C ILE A 22 8.79 3.82 -2.05
N LEU A 23 7.67 4.47 -1.80
CA LEU A 23 7.21 5.62 -2.55
C LEU A 23 7.64 6.88 -1.79
N ASP A 24 8.90 7.27 -1.98
CA ASP A 24 9.66 8.21 -1.16
C ASP A 24 9.09 9.65 -1.09
N ASP A 25 8.23 10.02 -2.02
CA ASP A 25 7.53 11.30 -2.07
C ASP A 25 6.03 11.19 -1.74
N VAL A 26 5.53 10.00 -1.42
CA VAL A 26 4.13 9.80 -1.05
C VAL A 26 4.00 9.77 0.47
N MET A 27 3.66 10.93 1.01
CA MET A 27 3.45 11.14 2.45
C MET A 27 1.96 11.38 2.70
N LEU A 28 1.29 10.41 3.28
CA LEU A 28 -0.13 10.54 3.59
C LEU A 28 -0.32 11.31 4.88
N THR A 29 -1.15 12.32 4.82
CA THR A 29 -1.53 13.15 5.98
C THR A 29 -3.01 13.00 6.24
N SER A 30 -3.36 12.87 7.50
CA SER A 30 -4.70 12.93 8.15
C SER A 30 -5.92 12.34 7.42
N ASP A 31 -6.83 12.30 8.10
CA ASP A 31 -8.24 12.16 8.39
C ASP A 31 -9.10 12.13 7.16
N ASN A 32 -9.20 11.41 6.28
CA ASN A 32 -10.23 11.27 5.24
C ASN A 32 -9.71 10.84 3.86
N TYR A 33 -8.61 10.09 3.83
CA TYR A 33 -8.27 9.41 2.61
C TYR A 33 -9.12 8.14 2.45
N ASN A 34 -9.77 8.02 1.30
CA ASN A 34 -10.39 6.78 0.88
C ASN A 34 -9.40 6.03 -0.01
N THR A 35 -9.18 4.77 0.29
CA THR A 35 -8.33 3.89 -0.51
C THR A 35 -9.21 2.86 -1.22
N TYR A 36 -9.04 2.74 -2.54
CA TYR A 36 -9.64 1.68 -3.33
C TYR A 36 -8.53 0.83 -3.92
N PHE A 37 -8.59 -0.49 -3.74
CA PHE A 37 -7.53 -1.38 -4.19
C PHE A 37 -8.07 -2.70 -4.73
N ALA A 38 -7.26 -3.35 -5.55
CA ALA A 38 -7.49 -4.73 -5.97
C ALA A 38 -6.20 -5.53 -5.86
N LEU A 39 -6.31 -6.68 -5.20
CA LEU A 39 -5.24 -7.67 -5.06
C LEU A 39 -5.83 -9.06 -4.82
N THR A 40 -5.01 -10.11 -5.04
CA THR A 40 -5.30 -11.48 -4.66
C THR A 40 -4.20 -11.98 -3.73
N LEU A 41 -4.55 -12.47 -2.55
CA LEU A 41 -3.60 -13.11 -1.64
C LEU A 41 -3.17 -14.46 -2.23
N ARG A 42 -1.86 -14.76 -2.24
CA ARG A 42 -1.34 -15.99 -2.84
C ARG A 42 -1.09 -17.10 -1.82
N ASP A 43 -1.01 -16.76 -0.55
CA ASP A 43 -0.97 -17.76 0.54
C ASP A 43 -1.64 -17.18 1.81
N ASN A 44 -1.64 -17.96 2.89
CA ASN A 44 -2.25 -17.60 4.16
C ASN A 44 -1.22 -17.17 5.23
N SER A 45 0.01 -16.87 4.83
CA SER A 45 1.02 -16.35 5.75
C SER A 45 0.68 -14.91 6.18
N ASN A 46 1.09 -14.55 7.39
CA ASN A 46 0.98 -13.16 7.83
C ASN A 46 1.86 -12.26 6.97
N MET A 47 1.28 -11.19 6.43
CA MET A 47 1.98 -10.27 5.54
C MET A 47 1.50 -8.84 5.66
N ALA A 48 2.39 -7.88 5.39
CA ALA A 48 2.06 -6.48 5.24
C ALA A 48 1.83 -6.18 3.75
N LEU A 49 0.64 -5.69 3.39
CA LEU A 49 0.24 -5.52 2.00
C LEU A 49 0.63 -4.15 1.46
N PHE A 50 0.27 -3.09 2.18
CA PHE A 50 0.71 -1.73 1.89
C PHE A 50 0.44 -0.81 3.09
N GLY A 51 1.10 0.35 3.10
CA GLY A 51 0.78 1.38 4.07
C GLY A 51 1.95 2.30 4.40
N THR A 52 1.74 3.06 5.47
CA THR A 52 2.72 3.90 6.12
C THR A 52 2.46 3.94 7.61
N ARG A 53 3.51 4.17 8.41
CA ARG A 53 3.40 4.19 9.87
C ARG A 53 4.47 5.10 10.46
N ASN A 54 4.10 5.88 11.46
CA ASN A 54 5.06 6.63 12.25
C ASN A 54 5.93 5.70 13.13
N SER A 55 7.11 6.18 13.50
CA SER A 55 7.97 5.48 14.44
C SER A 55 7.36 5.54 15.85
N GLY A 56 6.82 4.46 16.32
CA GLY A 56 6.27 4.27 17.65
C GLY A 56 5.82 2.82 17.82
N GLY A 57 5.89 2.30 19.04
CA GLY A 57 5.46 0.93 19.33
C GLY A 57 3.95 0.72 19.12
N TRP A 58 3.52 -0.50 19.24
CA TRP A 58 2.14 -0.95 19.00
C TRP A 58 1.08 -0.30 19.90
N VAL A 59 1.44 0.42 20.95
CA VAL A 59 0.53 0.62 22.09
C VAL A 59 0.16 2.06 22.40
N GLU A 60 0.99 3.07 22.15
CA GLU A 60 0.69 4.42 22.67
C GLU A 60 0.96 5.59 21.74
N GLU A 61 1.70 5.40 20.66
CA GLU A 61 2.05 6.47 19.69
C GLU A 61 1.66 6.11 18.24
N ALA A 62 0.71 5.22 18.09
CA ALA A 62 0.22 4.76 16.79
C ALA A 62 -0.64 5.81 16.05
N SER A 63 -0.67 7.03 16.54
CA SER A 63 -1.31 8.17 15.92
C SER A 63 -0.67 8.55 14.58
N GLY A 64 -0.68 7.72 13.62
CA GLY A 64 -0.05 8.00 12.33
C GLY A 64 0.28 6.73 11.58
N GLN A 65 -0.67 5.84 11.51
CA GLN A 65 -0.57 4.68 10.63
C GLN A 65 -1.77 4.59 9.69
N LEU A 66 -1.48 4.23 8.47
CA LEU A 66 -2.44 3.70 7.52
C LEU A 66 -1.84 2.41 6.98
N GLY A 67 -2.53 1.31 7.12
CA GLY A 67 -1.98 0.06 6.66
C GLY A 67 -3.03 -0.99 6.38
N LEU A 68 -2.71 -1.85 5.42
CA LEU A 68 -3.44 -3.05 5.12
C LEU A 68 -2.52 -4.25 5.36
N PHE A 69 -2.99 -5.19 6.17
CA PHE A 69 -2.26 -6.40 6.53
C PHE A 69 -3.15 -7.61 6.32
N TYR A 70 -2.55 -8.75 6.07
CA TYR A 70 -3.20 -10.03 6.23
C TYR A 70 -2.61 -10.73 7.45
N PHE A 71 -3.45 -11.05 8.42
CA PHE A 71 -3.00 -11.57 9.70
C PHE A 71 -3.98 -12.61 10.26
N ASN A 72 -3.52 -13.84 10.46
CA ASN A 72 -4.31 -14.94 11.03
C ASN A 72 -5.66 -15.16 10.32
N GLY A 73 -5.68 -15.17 9.00
CA GLY A 73 -6.90 -15.37 8.21
C GLY A 73 -7.74 -14.11 8.02
N ASN A 74 -7.31 -12.97 8.54
CA ASN A 74 -8.06 -11.73 8.45
C ASN A 74 -7.30 -10.67 7.65
N LEU A 75 -8.03 -9.95 6.83
CA LEU A 75 -7.57 -8.69 6.24
C LEU A 75 -7.77 -7.60 7.29
N ARG A 76 -6.67 -7.11 7.82
CA ARG A 76 -6.65 -6.06 8.84
C ARG A 76 -6.36 -4.72 8.20
N HIS A 77 -7.32 -3.83 8.25
CA HIS A 77 -7.15 -2.44 7.92
C HIS A 77 -6.92 -1.62 9.18
N THR A 78 -5.80 -0.91 9.24
CA THR A 78 -5.44 -0.05 10.37
C THR A 78 -5.50 1.42 9.96
N TRP A 79 -6.02 2.25 10.87
CA TRP A 79 -6.10 3.69 10.70
C TRP A 79 -5.94 4.42 12.05
N GLY A 80 -4.89 5.23 12.17
CA GLY A 80 -4.54 5.78 13.47
C GLY A 80 -4.31 4.64 14.47
N ASN A 81 -5.05 4.63 15.57
CA ASN A 81 -5.03 3.56 16.58
C ASN A 81 -6.17 2.53 16.41
N ALA A 82 -7.07 2.72 15.46
CA ALA A 82 -8.16 1.81 15.19
C ALA A 82 -7.80 0.76 14.13
N TYR A 83 -8.47 -0.38 14.17
CA TYR A 83 -8.40 -1.37 13.11
C TYR A 83 -9.76 -2.05 12.90
N ILE A 84 -9.93 -2.57 11.69
CA ILE A 84 -11.07 -3.42 11.32
C ILE A 84 -10.49 -4.70 10.73
N ASP A 85 -10.95 -5.85 11.23
CA ASP A 85 -10.61 -7.17 10.73
C ASP A 85 -11.78 -7.74 9.94
N GLU A 86 -11.49 -8.28 8.76
CA GLU A 86 -12.43 -9.01 7.92
C GLU A 86 -11.80 -10.33 7.48
N GLU A 87 -12.54 -11.40 7.59
CA GLU A 87 -12.10 -12.73 7.19
C GLU A 87 -11.98 -12.85 5.67
N TYR A 88 -10.83 -13.32 5.19
CA TYR A 88 -10.55 -13.53 3.77
C TYR A 88 -9.72 -14.79 3.55
N GLU A 89 -10.07 -15.52 2.50
CA GLU A 89 -9.34 -16.69 2.04
C GLU A 89 -8.34 -16.34 0.93
N PRO A 90 -7.17 -17.03 0.86
CA PRO A 90 -6.24 -16.90 -0.25
C PRO A 90 -6.87 -17.28 -1.59
N ASN A 91 -6.29 -16.76 -2.68
CA ASN A 91 -6.70 -16.98 -4.08
C ASN A 91 -8.11 -16.44 -4.43
N VAL A 92 -8.63 -15.53 -3.63
CA VAL A 92 -9.85 -14.77 -3.93
C VAL A 92 -9.48 -13.33 -4.24
N LEU A 93 -10.02 -12.80 -5.32
CA LEU A 93 -9.82 -11.38 -5.67
C LEU A 93 -10.49 -10.49 -4.62
N ILE A 94 -9.69 -9.67 -3.97
CA ILE A 94 -10.13 -8.62 -3.08
C ILE A 94 -10.19 -7.33 -3.89
N ASN A 95 -11.38 -6.79 -4.07
CA ASN A 95 -11.61 -5.54 -4.77
C ASN A 95 -12.46 -4.65 -3.85
N LYS A 96 -11.81 -3.73 -3.13
CA LYS A 96 -12.43 -3.09 -1.99
C LYS A 96 -12.11 -1.61 -1.87
N LYS A 97 -13.11 -0.84 -1.44
CA LYS A 97 -12.94 0.53 -0.99
C LYS A 97 -12.91 0.56 0.53
N LEU A 98 -11.86 1.13 1.08
CA LEU A 98 -11.71 1.38 2.50
C LEU A 98 -11.99 2.85 2.79
N ASN A 99 -12.95 3.09 3.67
CA ASN A 99 -13.25 4.42 4.19
C ASN A 99 -12.54 4.60 5.52
N VAL A 100 -11.76 5.64 5.60
CA VAL A 100 -10.88 5.93 6.70
C VAL A 100 -11.57 6.35 7.99
N ASN A 101 -12.77 6.88 7.88
CA ASN A 101 -13.48 7.47 9.03
C ASN A 101 -14.20 6.48 9.95
N SER A 102 -14.23 5.21 9.62
CA SER A 102 -14.93 4.24 10.46
C SER A 102 -14.04 3.79 11.61
N GLY A 103 -14.21 4.40 12.78
CA GLY A 103 -13.61 3.94 14.02
C GLY A 103 -12.39 4.69 14.56
N ASN A 104 -11.85 5.66 13.84
CA ASN A 104 -10.78 6.50 14.38
C ASN A 104 -11.35 7.58 15.31
N THR A 105 -10.95 7.56 16.56
CA THR A 105 -11.42 8.48 17.61
C THR A 105 -10.42 9.58 17.94
N GLU A 106 -9.21 9.53 17.36
CA GLU A 106 -8.09 10.41 17.78
C GLU A 106 -7.89 11.65 16.90
N GLY A 107 -8.69 11.83 15.86
CA GLY A 107 -8.57 13.00 14.98
C GLY A 107 -7.41 12.91 13.98
N PRO A 108 -7.01 14.05 13.41
CA PRO A 108 -6.04 14.11 12.34
C PRO A 108 -4.65 13.66 12.77
N PHE A 109 -3.99 12.89 11.91
CA PHE A 109 -2.60 12.49 12.08
C PHE A 109 -1.77 12.76 10.83
N VAL A 110 -0.46 12.79 10.99
CA VAL A 110 0.51 12.94 9.91
C VAL A 110 1.43 11.73 9.91
N CYS A 111 1.45 11.00 8.80
CA CYS A 111 2.45 9.97 8.60
C CYS A 111 3.78 10.63 8.22
N ASN A 112 4.84 10.40 8.99
CA ASN A 112 6.15 10.97 8.77
C ASN A 112 7.10 10.05 7.99
N ARG A 113 6.56 8.98 7.39
CA ARG A 113 7.31 8.02 6.58
C ARG A 113 6.63 7.79 5.25
N PRO A 114 7.41 7.47 4.20
CA PRO A 114 6.87 7.18 2.88
C PRO A 114 5.88 6.03 2.89
N PHE A 115 4.95 6.06 1.94
CA PHE A 115 4.06 4.95 1.66
C PHE A 115 4.82 3.77 1.07
N ILE A 116 4.49 2.55 1.48
CA ILE A 116 5.11 1.32 0.97
C ILE A 116 4.04 0.42 0.36
N ILE A 117 4.37 -0.20 -0.77
CA ILE A 117 3.59 -1.28 -1.39
C ILE A 117 4.35 -2.59 -1.22
N PHE A 118 3.66 -3.67 -0.84
CA PHE A 118 4.11 -5.02 -0.51
C PHE A 118 4.86 -5.14 0.81
N SER A 119 4.84 -4.12 1.64
CA SER A 119 5.32 -4.12 3.01
C SER A 119 4.72 -2.94 3.79
N ASN A 120 5.23 -2.67 4.97
CA ASN A 120 4.91 -1.50 5.78
C ASN A 120 6.08 -1.17 6.71
N TRP A 121 6.00 -0.08 7.43
CA TRP A 121 6.92 0.23 8.52
C TRP A 121 6.55 -0.52 9.78
N SER A 122 7.55 -1.01 10.51
CA SER A 122 7.39 -1.64 11.83
C SER A 122 8.57 -1.23 12.71
N ASP A 123 8.29 -0.61 13.86
CA ASP A 123 9.28 -0.21 14.88
C ASP A 123 10.53 0.50 14.32
N GLY A 124 10.32 1.38 13.35
CA GLY A 124 11.39 2.15 12.74
C GLY A 124 12.10 1.49 11.56
N ALA A 125 11.78 0.25 11.24
CA ALA A 125 12.32 -0.51 10.11
C ALA A 125 11.22 -0.93 9.13
N ILE A 126 11.62 -1.45 7.98
CA ILE A 126 10.70 -2.11 7.04
C ILE A 126 10.26 -3.45 7.64
N ASP A 127 8.97 -3.74 7.59
CA ASP A 127 8.42 -5.02 8.00
C ASP A 127 8.93 -6.14 7.07
N ASN A 128 9.48 -7.19 7.65
CA ASN A 128 10.02 -8.32 6.90
C ASN A 128 8.95 -9.29 6.36
N ARG A 129 7.68 -9.06 6.69
CA ARG A 129 6.52 -9.81 6.18
C ARG A 129 6.08 -9.27 4.83
N ILE A 130 6.94 -9.40 3.82
CA ILE A 130 6.68 -8.92 2.46
C ILE A 130 5.49 -9.66 1.86
N ALA A 131 4.61 -8.92 1.20
CA ALA A 131 3.37 -9.46 0.66
C ALA A 131 3.59 -10.49 -0.46
N LYS A 132 2.86 -11.59 -0.40
CA LYS A 132 2.74 -12.59 -1.46
C LYS A 132 1.37 -12.43 -2.11
N VAL A 133 1.33 -11.64 -3.17
CA VAL A 133 0.09 -11.19 -3.79
C VAL A 133 0.20 -11.15 -5.31
N GLU A 134 -0.95 -11.26 -5.98
CA GLU A 134 -1.14 -10.68 -7.28
C GLU A 134 -1.78 -9.31 -7.10
N PHE A 135 -1.10 -8.28 -7.57
CA PHE A 135 -1.45 -6.88 -7.36
C PHE A 135 -1.94 -6.24 -8.65
N TYR A 136 -3.06 -5.53 -8.61
CA TYR A 136 -3.67 -4.87 -9.75
C TYR A 136 -3.56 -3.35 -9.64
N PHE A 137 -3.99 -2.75 -8.52
CA PHE A 137 -3.93 -1.30 -8.30
C PHE A 137 -4.17 -0.88 -6.86
N ILE A 138 -3.77 0.36 -6.56
CA ILE A 138 -4.21 1.13 -5.39
C ILE A 138 -4.55 2.55 -5.86
N PHE A 139 -5.74 3.04 -5.54
CA PHE A 139 -6.16 4.41 -5.72
C PHE A 139 -6.32 5.08 -4.36
N ILE A 140 -5.84 6.31 -4.23
CA ILE A 140 -5.97 7.11 -3.01
C ILE A 140 -6.68 8.40 -3.36
N TYR A 141 -7.74 8.69 -2.63
CA TYR A 141 -8.57 9.88 -2.78
C TYR A 141 -8.42 10.75 -1.54
N ASP A 142 -8.43 12.07 -1.74
CA ASP A 142 -8.48 13.05 -0.64
C ASP A 142 -9.88 13.11 0.00
N SER A 143 -10.04 13.98 1.02
CA SER A 143 -11.31 14.19 1.73
C SER A 143 -12.41 14.77 0.85
N ALA A 144 -12.06 15.46 -0.24
CA ALA A 144 -13.00 16.00 -1.22
C ALA A 144 -13.43 14.96 -2.27
N GLY A 145 -12.84 13.76 -2.24
CA GLY A 145 -13.07 12.69 -3.21
C GLY A 145 -12.27 12.84 -4.50
N THR A 146 -11.25 13.70 -4.52
CA THR A 146 -10.34 13.84 -5.65
C THR A 146 -9.33 12.71 -5.65
N LEU A 147 -9.10 12.06 -6.79
CA LEU A 147 -8.05 11.07 -6.96
C LEU A 147 -6.68 11.77 -6.90
N ILE A 148 -5.89 11.48 -5.87
CA ILE A 148 -4.57 12.08 -5.67
C ILE A 148 -3.43 11.16 -6.05
N HIS A 149 -3.64 9.82 -5.97
CA HIS A 149 -2.68 8.82 -6.44
C HIS A 149 -3.40 7.65 -7.10
N GLU A 150 -2.84 7.18 -8.21
CA GLU A 150 -3.26 5.97 -8.90
C GLU A 150 -2.04 5.08 -9.15
N PHE A 151 -1.79 4.12 -8.27
CA PHE A 151 -0.67 3.20 -8.39
C PHE A 151 -1.05 1.97 -9.22
N ARG A 152 -0.29 1.76 -10.28
CA ARG A 152 -0.41 0.63 -11.19
C ARG A 152 0.92 -0.05 -11.41
N PRO A 153 0.93 -1.37 -11.66
CA PRO A 153 2.14 -2.03 -12.13
C PRO A 153 2.48 -1.60 -13.56
N CYS A 154 3.77 -1.47 -13.85
CA CYS A 154 4.27 -1.20 -15.19
C CYS A 154 5.60 -1.92 -15.44
N GLN A 155 5.91 -2.18 -16.72
CA GLN A 155 7.15 -2.82 -17.14
C GLN A 155 7.92 -1.93 -18.08
N PHE A 156 9.19 -1.73 -17.80
CA PHE A 156 10.14 -1.12 -18.73
C PHE A 156 10.85 -2.20 -19.54
N SER A 157 11.00 -2.00 -20.83
CA SER A 157 11.55 -3.01 -21.77
C SER A 157 12.97 -3.49 -21.42
N ASN A 158 13.72 -2.69 -20.69
CA ASN A 158 15.13 -2.95 -20.34
C ASN A 158 15.35 -3.34 -18.87
N GLU A 159 14.30 -3.61 -18.10
CA GLU A 159 14.42 -3.92 -16.69
C GLU A 159 13.88 -5.32 -16.37
N PRO A 160 14.57 -6.06 -15.49
CA PRO A 160 14.16 -7.42 -15.15
C PRO A 160 12.95 -7.47 -14.21
N TYR A 161 12.69 -6.38 -13.46
CA TYR A 161 11.61 -6.31 -12.50
C TYR A 161 10.59 -5.24 -12.87
N PRO A 162 9.31 -5.47 -12.61
CA PRO A 162 8.27 -4.46 -12.81
C PRO A 162 8.47 -3.29 -11.84
N ARG A 163 7.92 -2.15 -12.22
CA ARG A 163 7.82 -0.97 -11.37
C ARG A 163 6.37 -0.70 -10.98
N ILE A 164 6.19 0.17 -10.01
CA ILE A 164 4.92 0.85 -9.78
C ILE A 164 4.99 2.23 -10.43
N ILE A 165 3.95 2.59 -11.17
CA ILE A 165 3.73 3.95 -11.65
C ILE A 165 2.59 4.59 -10.88
N ASP A 166 2.76 5.83 -10.46
CA ASP A 166 1.66 6.71 -10.11
C ASP A 166 1.17 7.41 -11.39
N VAL A 167 0.00 7.01 -11.85
CA VAL A 167 -0.57 7.52 -13.11
C VAL A 167 -0.95 8.99 -13.02
N VAL A 168 -1.26 9.50 -11.81
CA VAL A 168 -1.60 10.91 -11.59
C VAL A 168 -0.36 11.79 -11.71
N THR A 169 0.72 11.46 -10.99
CA THR A 169 1.95 12.26 -10.95
C THR A 169 2.95 11.92 -12.07
N LYS A 170 2.74 10.79 -12.77
CA LYS A 170 3.65 10.21 -13.78
C LYS A 170 4.99 9.73 -13.22
N LYS A 171 5.10 9.58 -11.90
CA LYS A 171 6.31 9.08 -11.25
C LYS A 171 6.31 7.56 -11.21
N THR A 172 7.51 6.96 -11.33
CA THR A 172 7.70 5.51 -11.27
C THR A 172 8.64 5.14 -10.12
N TYR A 173 8.36 4.01 -9.49
CA TYR A 173 9.10 3.50 -8.34
C TYR A 173 9.64 2.12 -8.65
N LYS A 174 10.94 1.93 -8.40
CA LYS A 174 11.64 0.64 -8.52
C LYS A 174 11.46 -0.18 -7.25
N PRO A 175 11.61 -1.51 -7.33
CA PRO A 175 11.79 -2.32 -6.13
C PRO A 175 12.95 -1.78 -5.28
N SER A 176 12.74 -1.71 -3.96
CA SER A 176 13.67 -0.99 -3.06
C SER A 176 14.72 -1.89 -2.44
N ASN A 177 14.59 -3.20 -2.55
CA ASN A 177 15.49 -4.18 -1.94
C ASN A 177 16.12 -5.17 -2.94
N LEU A 178 16.17 -4.79 -4.22
CA LEU A 178 16.81 -5.56 -5.29
C LEU A 178 18.04 -4.83 -5.83
#